data_5a5101c482922c6e2fa283a4d7b16a50
#
_entry.id   5a5101c482922c6e2fa283a4d7b16a50
#
_cell.length_a   1.000
_cell.length_b   1.000
_cell.length_c   1.000
_cell.angle_alpha   90.00
_cell.angle_beta   90.00
_cell.angle_gamma   90.00
#
_symmetry.space_group_name_H-M   'P 1'
#
loop_
_entity.id
_entity.type
_entity.pdbx_description
1 polymer ?
#
loop_
_entity_poly.entity_id
_entity_poly.type
_entity_poly.pdbx_seq_one_letter_code
_entity_poly.pdbx_strand_id
1 'polypeptide(L)'
;MVAIKNILVPTDFSKFSDNALKQAVEMAKQNKAKVYLLHVIEVVQTCAVYYCLDQQTINTLDKNSIKSSEDMMQKQIKKVGSPKDIEIISYVKKGTPYEEILKEQEGKKINLIVMAAHGQTGLISHLLGSVADKVARHAKCPVLLVKGK
;
A
#
# COMPACT_ATOMS: atom_id res chain seq x y z
N MET A 1 19.54 17.10 4.99
CA MET A 1 18.78 15.83 5.20
C MET A 1 17.35 16.14 5.52
N VAL A 2 16.43 15.51 4.81
CA VAL A 2 15.00 15.65 5.11
C VAL A 2 14.67 14.70 6.28
N ALA A 3 14.10 15.25 7.34
CA ALA A 3 13.64 14.43 8.47
C ALA A 3 12.48 13.54 8.03
N ILE A 4 12.57 12.24 8.30
CA ILE A 4 11.51 11.28 8.00
C ILE A 4 10.46 11.39 9.10
N LYS A 5 9.28 11.91 8.76
CA LYS A 5 8.16 12.06 9.70
C LYS A 5 6.94 11.24 9.28
N ASN A 6 6.74 11.07 7.98
CA ASN A 6 5.60 10.36 7.41
C ASN A 6 6.09 9.35 6.38
N ILE A 7 5.83 8.08 6.64
CA ILE A 7 6.21 6.97 5.77
C ILE A 7 4.95 6.37 5.16
N LEU A 8 4.90 6.25 3.84
CA LEU A 8 3.80 5.58 3.14
C LEU A 8 4.22 4.16 2.75
N VAL A 9 3.37 3.20 3.07
CA VAL A 9 3.59 1.79 2.75
C VAL A 9 2.40 1.29 1.94
N PRO A 10 2.53 1.19 0.61
CA PRO A 10 1.53 0.49 -0.20
C PRO A 10 1.59 -1.02 0.06
N THR A 11 0.44 -1.65 0.15
CA THR A 11 0.36 -3.10 0.37
C THR A 11 -0.59 -3.77 -0.61
N ASP A 12 -0.20 -4.95 -1.08
CA ASP A 12 -1.03 -5.88 -1.86
C ASP A 12 -1.30 -7.17 -1.08
N PHE A 13 -1.00 -7.16 0.22
CA PHE A 13 -1.13 -8.30 1.14
C PHE A 13 -0.19 -9.48 0.86
N SER A 14 0.78 -9.32 -0.03
CA SER A 14 1.80 -10.34 -0.28
C SER A 14 2.82 -10.43 0.86
N LYS A 15 3.57 -11.52 0.90
CA LYS A 15 4.73 -11.67 1.80
C LYS A 15 5.76 -10.55 1.60
N PHE A 16 5.89 -10.09 0.36
CA PHE A 16 6.82 -9.01 0.01
C PHE A 16 6.38 -7.69 0.65
N SER A 17 5.08 -7.40 0.64
CA SER A 17 4.55 -6.21 1.31
C SER A 17 4.60 -6.32 2.84
N ASP A 18 4.52 -7.52 3.41
CA ASP A 18 4.78 -7.74 4.84
C ASP A 18 6.20 -7.30 5.22
N ASN A 19 7.18 -7.68 4.40
CA ASN A 19 8.58 -7.28 4.61
C ASN A 19 8.78 -5.76 4.49
N ALA A 20 8.09 -5.15 3.53
CA ALA A 20 8.13 -3.69 3.37
C ALA A 20 7.53 -2.97 4.59
N LEU A 21 6.39 -3.45 5.09
CA LEU A 21 5.77 -2.89 6.29
C LEU A 21 6.67 -3.04 7.53
N LYS A 22 7.28 -4.22 7.69
CA LYS A 22 8.21 -4.46 8.78
C LYS A 22 9.40 -3.49 8.75
N GLN A 23 9.98 -3.30 7.58
CA GLN A 23 11.08 -2.36 7.39
C GLN A 23 10.66 -0.92 7.70
N ALA A 24 9.46 -0.52 7.26
CA ALA A 24 8.92 0.81 7.53
C ALA A 24 8.69 1.05 9.03
N VAL A 25 8.18 0.06 9.75
CA VAL A 25 7.96 0.14 11.20
C VAL A 25 9.29 0.32 11.93
N GLU A 26 10.33 -0.41 11.55
CA GLU A 26 11.67 -0.25 12.14
C GLU A 26 12.24 1.15 11.89
N MET A 27 12.10 1.66 10.68
CA MET A 27 12.52 3.03 10.35
C MET A 27 11.69 4.08 11.10
N ALA A 28 10.39 3.85 11.26
CA ALA A 28 9.52 4.73 12.02
C ALA A 28 9.93 4.83 13.49
N LYS A 29 10.34 3.71 14.10
CA LYS A 29 10.88 3.71 15.48
C LYS A 29 12.12 4.61 15.61
N GLN A 30 13.05 4.47 14.67
CA GLN A 30 14.30 5.22 14.70
C GLN A 30 14.10 6.73 14.49
N ASN A 31 13.10 7.10 13.70
CA ASN A 31 12.84 8.48 13.30
C ASN A 31 11.66 9.14 14.01
N LYS A 32 10.95 8.41 14.87
CA LYS A 32 9.68 8.85 15.50
C LYS A 32 8.66 9.28 14.44
N ALA A 33 8.55 8.49 13.38
CA ALA A 33 7.68 8.77 12.25
C ALA A 33 6.35 8.05 12.38
N LYS A 34 5.35 8.54 11.62
CA LYS A 34 4.06 7.85 11.42
C LYS A 34 4.15 6.95 10.20
N VAL A 35 3.43 5.84 10.22
CA VAL A 35 3.31 4.92 9.10
C VAL A 35 1.89 4.99 8.55
N TYR A 36 1.78 5.25 7.25
CA TYR A 36 0.52 5.19 6.52
C TYR A 36 0.52 3.91 5.68
N LEU A 37 -0.33 2.97 6.04
CA LEU A 37 -0.51 1.72 5.32
C LEU A 37 -1.68 1.86 4.36
N LEU A 38 -1.42 1.79 3.07
CA LEU A 38 -2.40 2.01 2.01
C LEU A 38 -2.59 0.75 1.18
N HIS A 39 -3.84 0.32 1.04
CA HIS A 39 -4.23 -0.64 0.01
C HIS A 39 -5.11 0.05 -1.03
N VAL A 40 -4.79 -0.16 -2.30
CA VAL A 40 -5.58 0.36 -3.42
C VAL A 40 -6.31 -0.81 -4.08
N ILE A 41 -7.64 -0.77 -4.03
CA ILE A 41 -8.48 -1.70 -4.77
C ILE A 41 -8.49 -1.24 -6.23
N GLU A 42 -7.93 -2.06 -7.10
CA GLU A 42 -7.88 -1.75 -8.52
C GLU A 42 -9.26 -1.83 -9.12
N VAL A 43 -9.70 -0.73 -9.76
CA VAL A 43 -10.95 -0.71 -10.49
C VAL A 43 -10.71 -1.34 -11.86
N VAL A 44 -10.97 -2.63 -11.96
CA VAL A 44 -10.99 -3.30 -13.25
C VAL A 44 -12.30 -2.94 -13.92
N GLN A 45 -12.24 -2.10 -14.94
CA GLN A 45 -13.37 -1.84 -15.80
C GLN A 45 -13.67 -3.06 -16.67
N THR A 46 -14.15 -4.12 -16.06
CA THR A 46 -14.81 -5.20 -16.82
C THR A 46 -16.24 -4.74 -17.10
N CYS A 47 -16.37 -3.96 -18.15
CA CYS A 47 -17.65 -3.37 -18.56
C CYS A 47 -18.83 -4.36 -18.60
N ALA A 48 -18.59 -5.61 -18.94
CA ALA A 48 -19.64 -6.59 -19.13
C ALA A 48 -20.34 -6.99 -17.82
N VAL A 49 -19.63 -7.07 -16.70
CA VAL A 49 -20.21 -7.49 -15.42
C VAL A 49 -20.98 -6.35 -14.74
N TYR A 50 -20.47 -5.12 -14.82
CA TYR A 50 -21.11 -3.96 -14.20
C TYR A 50 -22.42 -3.57 -14.89
N TYR A 51 -22.57 -3.81 -16.18
CA TYR A 51 -23.82 -3.54 -16.90
C TYR A 51 -24.95 -4.54 -16.57
N CYS A 52 -24.61 -5.70 -16.05
CA CYS A 52 -25.58 -6.74 -15.71
C CYS A 52 -26.05 -6.70 -14.25
N LEU A 53 -25.41 -5.88 -13.42
CA LEU A 53 -25.73 -5.78 -11.99
C LEU A 53 -26.49 -4.49 -11.70
N ASP A 54 -27.47 -4.59 -10.78
CA ASP A 54 -28.13 -3.39 -10.27
C ASP A 54 -27.20 -2.60 -9.34
N GLN A 55 -27.48 -1.31 -9.15
CA GLN A 55 -26.66 -0.40 -8.36
C GLN A 55 -26.54 -0.85 -6.90
N GLN A 56 -27.59 -1.46 -6.36
CA GLN A 56 -27.59 -1.94 -4.96
C GLN A 56 -26.62 -3.11 -4.78
N THR A 57 -26.59 -4.04 -5.72
CA THR A 57 -25.64 -5.17 -5.73
C THR A 57 -24.19 -4.65 -5.87
N ILE A 58 -23.95 -3.72 -6.76
CA ILE A 58 -22.62 -3.08 -6.93
C ILE A 58 -22.17 -2.43 -5.62
N ASN A 59 -23.03 -1.65 -4.99
CA ASN A 59 -22.72 -1.00 -3.70
C ASN A 59 -22.40 -2.00 -2.60
N THR A 60 -23.12 -3.13 -2.55
CA THR A 60 -22.89 -4.19 -1.57
C THR A 60 -21.55 -4.86 -1.80
N LEU A 61 -21.20 -5.18 -3.04
CA LEU A 61 -19.91 -5.77 -3.40
C LEU A 61 -18.74 -4.81 -3.05
N ASP A 62 -18.92 -3.54 -3.31
CA ASP A 62 -17.93 -2.52 -2.98
C ASP A 62 -17.68 -2.43 -1.47
N LYS A 63 -18.74 -2.36 -0.68
CA LYS A 63 -18.65 -2.32 0.80
C LYS A 63 -17.96 -3.57 1.35
N ASN A 64 -18.30 -4.75 0.83
CA ASN A 64 -17.70 -6.01 1.23
C ASN A 64 -16.21 -6.07 0.87
N SER A 65 -15.85 -5.57 -0.29
CA SER A 65 -14.45 -5.51 -0.75
C SER A 65 -13.60 -4.59 0.14
N ILE A 66 -14.12 -3.42 0.48
CA ILE A 66 -13.45 -2.47 1.39
C ILE A 66 -13.28 -3.10 2.77
N LYS A 67 -14.34 -3.67 3.33
CA LYS A 67 -14.30 -4.31 4.66
C LYS A 67 -13.31 -5.47 4.70
N SER A 68 -13.34 -6.32 3.69
CA SER A 68 -12.37 -7.42 3.56
C SER A 68 -10.93 -6.92 3.53
N SER A 69 -10.68 -5.86 2.78
CA SER A 69 -9.35 -5.24 2.71
C SER A 69 -8.92 -4.64 4.06
N GLU A 70 -9.83 -3.97 4.76
CA GLU A 70 -9.57 -3.42 6.10
C GLU A 70 -9.22 -4.54 7.09
N ASP A 71 -9.94 -5.65 7.07
CA ASP A 71 -9.67 -6.81 7.92
C ASP A 71 -8.29 -7.43 7.60
N MET A 72 -7.95 -7.54 6.33
CA MET A 72 -6.63 -8.03 5.90
C MET A 72 -5.50 -7.09 6.34
N MET A 73 -5.73 -5.79 6.31
CA MET A 73 -4.76 -4.80 6.80
C MET A 73 -4.52 -4.95 8.30
N GLN A 74 -5.57 -5.15 9.09
CA GLN A 74 -5.43 -5.37 10.53
C GLN A 74 -4.67 -6.66 10.84
N LYS A 75 -4.91 -7.73 10.09
CA LYS A 75 -4.14 -8.98 10.20
C LYS A 75 -2.67 -8.77 9.86
N GLN A 76 -2.39 -8.01 8.81
CA GLN A 76 -1.02 -7.70 8.40
C GLN A 76 -0.27 -6.90 9.48
N ILE A 77 -0.92 -5.89 10.04
CA ILE A 77 -0.34 -5.09 11.13
C ILE A 77 -0.03 -5.96 12.35
N LYS A 78 -0.95 -6.84 12.75
CA LYS A 78 -0.74 -7.79 13.86
C LYS A 78 0.42 -8.75 13.58
N LYS A 79 0.50 -9.25 12.36
CA LYS A 79 1.54 -10.20 11.95
C LYS A 79 2.93 -9.58 12.00
N VAL A 80 3.05 -8.34 11.56
CA VAL A 80 4.33 -7.61 11.54
C VAL A 80 4.73 -7.15 12.95
N GLY A 81 3.77 -6.97 13.83
CA GLY A 81 3.95 -6.41 15.15
C GLY A 81 3.91 -4.89 15.14
N SER A 82 2.95 -4.33 15.85
CA SER A 82 2.80 -2.88 15.98
C SER A 82 3.33 -2.45 17.36
N PRO A 83 4.49 -1.78 17.42
CA PRO A 83 4.94 -1.21 18.67
C PRO A 83 3.96 -0.15 19.17
N LYS A 84 3.76 -0.08 20.48
CA LYS A 84 2.80 0.88 21.09
C LYS A 84 3.16 2.34 20.86
N ASP A 85 4.43 2.62 20.56
CA ASP A 85 4.95 3.98 20.34
C ASP A 85 4.92 4.42 18.87
N ILE A 86 4.45 3.56 17.96
CA ILE A 86 4.36 3.87 16.54
C ILE A 86 2.89 3.97 16.12
N GLU A 87 2.53 5.11 15.55
CA GLU A 87 1.21 5.32 14.96
C GLU A 87 1.17 4.74 13.55
N ILE A 88 0.31 3.75 13.35
CA ILE A 88 0.05 3.16 12.03
C ILE A 88 -1.38 3.52 11.64
N ILE A 89 -1.53 4.28 10.57
CA ILE A 89 -2.82 4.69 10.01
C ILE A 89 -3.06 3.86 8.75
N SER A 90 -4.05 2.97 8.81
CA SER A 90 -4.39 2.09 7.69
C SER A 90 -5.65 2.57 7.00
N TYR A 91 -5.68 2.53 5.67
CA TYR A 91 -6.85 2.93 4.89
C TYR A 91 -6.83 2.34 3.49
N VAL A 92 -8.01 2.30 2.88
CA VAL A 92 -8.26 1.72 1.57
C VAL A 92 -8.72 2.80 0.60
N LYS A 93 -8.18 2.78 -0.60
CA LYS A 93 -8.58 3.62 -1.73
C LYS A 93 -8.99 2.74 -2.90
N LYS A 94 -9.76 3.30 -3.82
CA LYS A 94 -10.09 2.67 -5.09
C LYS A 94 -9.48 3.46 -6.23
N GLY A 95 -8.96 2.79 -7.23
CA GLY A 95 -8.43 3.44 -8.42
C GLY A 95 -7.27 2.67 -9.03
N THR A 96 -6.42 3.38 -9.73
CA THR A 96 -5.18 2.84 -10.27
C THR A 96 -4.10 2.91 -9.19
N PRO A 97 -3.50 1.78 -8.78
CA PRO A 97 -2.60 1.74 -7.62
C PRO A 97 -1.52 2.82 -7.63
N TYR A 98 -0.72 2.94 -8.69
CA TYR A 98 0.37 3.91 -8.69
C TYR A 98 -0.12 5.37 -8.62
N GLU A 99 -1.25 5.68 -9.24
CA GLU A 99 -1.83 7.04 -9.22
C GLU A 99 -2.31 7.41 -7.83
N GLU A 100 -3.00 6.50 -7.15
CA GLU A 100 -3.48 6.73 -5.80
C GLU A 100 -2.32 6.85 -4.79
N ILE A 101 -1.28 6.05 -4.95
CA ILE A 101 -0.06 6.15 -4.14
C ILE A 101 0.56 7.55 -4.28
N LEU A 102 0.71 8.04 -5.51
CA LEU A 102 1.31 9.36 -5.77
C LEU A 102 0.45 10.50 -5.24
N LYS A 103 -0.88 10.39 -5.35
CA LYS A 103 -1.82 11.36 -4.75
C LYS A 103 -1.68 11.41 -3.22
N GLU A 104 -1.59 10.26 -2.58
CA GLU A 104 -1.41 10.18 -1.14
C GLU A 104 -0.05 10.71 -0.69
N GLN A 105 0.98 10.50 -1.49
CA GLN A 105 2.30 11.09 -1.23
C GLN A 105 2.23 12.60 -1.08
N GLU A 106 1.55 13.28 -1.98
CA GLU A 106 1.42 14.73 -1.95
C GLU A 106 0.47 15.18 -0.82
N GLY A 107 -0.71 14.57 -0.75
CA GLY A 107 -1.76 14.96 0.20
C GLY A 107 -1.37 14.81 1.66
N LYS A 108 -0.58 13.80 2.00
CA LYS A 108 -0.15 13.51 3.37
C LYS A 108 1.29 13.96 3.68
N LYS A 109 1.90 14.69 2.78
CA LYS A 109 3.28 15.18 2.94
C LYS A 109 4.25 14.05 3.29
N ILE A 110 4.18 12.97 2.52
CA ILE A 110 5.02 11.78 2.73
C ILE A 110 6.48 12.12 2.45
N ASN A 111 7.36 11.71 3.36
CA ASN A 111 8.82 11.93 3.24
C ASN A 111 9.54 10.72 2.69
N LEU A 112 8.93 9.54 2.78
CA LEU A 112 9.51 8.29 2.32
C LEU A 112 8.40 7.31 1.94
N ILE A 113 8.53 6.69 0.78
CA ILE A 113 7.69 5.54 0.41
C ILE A 113 8.53 4.27 0.61
N VAL A 114 7.98 3.30 1.34
CA VAL A 114 8.60 1.98 1.52
C VAL A 114 7.66 0.95 0.93
N MET A 115 8.10 0.26 -0.12
CA MET A 115 7.25 -0.69 -0.79
C MET A 115 8.02 -1.92 -1.28
N ALA A 116 7.30 -2.99 -1.52
CA ALA A 116 7.88 -4.20 -2.08
C ALA A 116 8.34 -3.95 -3.52
N ALA A 117 9.50 -4.48 -3.87
CA ALA A 117 10.00 -4.44 -5.23
C ALA A 117 9.19 -5.32 -6.19
N HIS A 118 8.50 -6.34 -5.65
CA HIS A 118 7.69 -7.30 -6.40
C HIS A 118 6.29 -7.41 -5.80
N GLY A 119 5.28 -7.63 -6.67
CA GLY A 119 3.90 -7.87 -6.24
C GLY A 119 3.59 -9.35 -6.03
N GLN A 120 2.29 -9.66 -5.94
CA GLN A 120 1.79 -11.01 -5.66
C GLN A 120 2.24 -12.07 -6.65
N THR A 121 2.48 -11.71 -7.90
CA THR A 121 2.88 -12.68 -8.93
C THR A 121 4.28 -13.20 -8.75
N GLY A 122 5.21 -12.44 -8.20
CA GLY A 122 6.57 -12.85 -7.78
C GLY A 122 7.38 -13.71 -8.76
N LEU A 123 6.86 -13.92 -9.96
CA LEU A 123 7.32 -14.94 -10.92
C LEU A 123 8.69 -14.63 -11.52
N ILE A 124 9.11 -13.38 -11.49
CA ILE A 124 10.39 -12.95 -12.07
C ILE A 124 11.15 -12.13 -11.01
N SER A 125 12.03 -12.83 -10.29
CA SER A 125 12.73 -12.30 -9.12
C SER A 125 13.70 -11.15 -9.39
N HIS A 126 14.03 -10.87 -10.64
CA HIS A 126 14.97 -9.81 -11.02
C HIS A 126 14.31 -8.65 -11.78
N LEU A 127 13.02 -8.71 -12.03
CA LEU A 127 12.29 -7.60 -12.62
C LEU A 127 11.49 -6.84 -11.56
N LEU A 128 11.52 -5.53 -11.64
CA LEU A 128 10.74 -4.67 -10.78
C LEU A 128 9.25 -4.79 -11.11
N GLY A 129 8.39 -4.87 -10.10
CA GLY A 129 6.95 -4.87 -10.30
C GLY A 129 6.46 -3.58 -10.98
N SER A 130 5.37 -3.65 -11.75
CA SER A 130 4.88 -2.51 -12.53
C SER A 130 4.51 -1.31 -11.68
N VAL A 131 3.87 -1.52 -10.53
CA VAL A 131 3.51 -0.44 -9.60
C VAL A 131 4.78 0.17 -9.00
N ALA A 132 5.70 -0.66 -8.53
CA ALA A 132 6.96 -0.21 -7.95
C ALA A 132 7.79 0.60 -8.94
N ASP A 133 7.87 0.17 -10.20
CA ASP A 133 8.57 0.90 -11.25
C ASP A 133 7.97 2.29 -11.48
N LYS A 134 6.65 2.38 -11.61
CA LYS A 134 5.96 3.65 -11.85
C LYS A 134 6.07 4.59 -10.64
N VAL A 135 5.92 4.08 -9.43
CA VAL A 135 6.09 4.87 -8.21
C VAL A 135 7.53 5.39 -8.09
N ALA A 136 8.52 4.53 -8.31
CA ALA A 136 9.92 4.93 -8.24
C ALA A 136 10.28 6.02 -9.25
N ARG A 137 9.68 5.99 -10.44
CA ARG A 137 9.93 6.99 -11.50
C ARG A 137 9.25 8.34 -11.23
N HIS A 138 8.09 8.34 -10.60
CA HIS A 138 7.24 9.53 -10.51
C HIS A 138 7.11 10.11 -9.10
N ALA A 139 7.57 9.41 -8.07
CA ALA A 139 7.52 9.93 -6.70
C ALA A 139 8.38 11.17 -6.52
N LYS A 140 7.89 12.11 -5.74
CA LYS A 140 8.60 13.35 -5.39
C LYS A 140 9.42 13.23 -4.09
N CYS A 141 9.37 12.07 -3.46
CA CYS A 141 10.16 11.75 -2.27
C CYS A 141 10.98 10.48 -2.51
N PRO A 142 11.98 10.19 -1.67
CA PRO A 142 12.71 8.92 -1.74
C PRO A 142 11.77 7.71 -1.68
N VAL A 143 12.12 6.67 -2.43
CA VAL A 143 11.41 5.40 -2.46
C VAL A 143 12.38 4.28 -2.09
N LEU A 144 12.07 3.58 -1.02
CA LEU A 144 12.82 2.40 -0.61
C LEU A 144 12.12 1.16 -1.14
N LEU A 145 12.78 0.47 -2.05
CA LEU A 145 12.27 -0.80 -2.60
C LEU A 145 12.84 -1.96 -1.80
N VAL A 146 11.95 -2.69 -1.13
CA VAL A 146 12.31 -3.84 -0.30
C VAL A 146 12.26 -5.09 -1.15
N LYS A 147 13.39 -5.75 -1.30
CA LYS A 147 13.48 -7.01 -2.04
C LYS A 147 13.03 -8.16 -1.14
N GLY A 148 12.26 -9.07 -1.71
CA GLY A 148 11.93 -10.33 -1.06
C GLY A 148 13.11 -11.29 -1.07
N LYS A 149 13.15 -12.16 -0.06
CA LYS A 149 14.03 -13.32 -0.07
C LYS A 149 13.31 -14.51 -0.68
#